data_532383589f75fa669c39fa89e460d838
#
_entry.id   532383589f75fa669c39fa89e460d838
#
_cell.length_a   1.000
_cell.length_b   1.000
_cell.length_c   1.000
_cell.angle_alpha   90.00
_cell.angle_beta   90.00
_cell.angle_gamma   90.00
#
_symmetry.space_group_name_H-M   'P 1'
#
loop_
_entity.id
_entity.type
_entity.pdbx_description
1 polymer ?
#
loop_
_entity_poly.entity_id
_entity_poly.type
_entity_poly.pdbx_seq_one_letter_code
_entity_poly.pdbx_strand_id
1 'polypeptide(L)'
;MDYVRIGSSGLKVSRIGLGMMSYGDKVERAWHLDEAAAEPIVARAVEAGVTFFDTADMYSDGLTEEMTGRLLGKLFRRRDDYVLATKVFFPMGPGPNDSGLSRKHVLAGIDASLSRLGTDYVDLYQIHRWDYQTPIVETMAALHEVVQAGKVRYVGASSMFAWQFAKAQHAAQAAGWTRFISMQNHYNLVYREEEREMIPLCLDQGVGVIPYSPLARGLLAGSRGRGGQRRTVRAGHDPLAERFYNDADFDVVDEVEAVARERGVPPARIALAWLLGKPAVSAPIVGATTVGHLDDAIAATEVTLTDDEIARLEAPYRPHPVLGHF
;
A
#
# COMPACT_ATOMS: atom_id res chain seq x y z
N MET A 1 -1.45 19.81 0.49
CA MET A 1 -0.89 18.44 0.72
C MET A 1 0.35 18.55 1.57
N ASP A 2 0.40 17.86 2.69
CA ASP A 2 1.57 17.80 3.56
C ASP A 2 2.52 16.70 3.13
N TYR A 3 3.81 16.87 3.48
CA TYR A 3 4.86 15.91 3.19
C TYR A 3 5.50 15.41 4.49
N VAL A 4 5.64 14.10 4.61
CA VAL A 4 6.19 13.45 5.80
C VAL A 4 7.34 12.51 5.42
N ARG A 5 8.18 12.17 6.38
CA ARG A 5 9.22 11.16 6.17
C ARG A 5 8.62 9.76 6.28
N ILE A 6 9.17 8.83 5.50
CA ILE A 6 8.90 7.40 5.75
C ILE A 6 9.77 6.97 6.94
N GLY A 7 9.12 6.84 8.09
CA GLY A 7 9.79 6.55 9.35
C GLY A 7 10.89 7.56 9.67
N SER A 8 12.03 7.08 10.13
CA SER A 8 13.24 7.89 10.44
C SER A 8 14.13 8.14 9.22
N SER A 9 13.73 7.66 8.02
CA SER A 9 14.53 7.86 6.79
C SER A 9 14.49 9.32 6.33
N GLY A 10 15.38 9.67 5.41
CA GLY A 10 15.38 10.97 4.74
C GLY A 10 14.32 11.11 3.64
N LEU A 11 13.68 10.00 3.22
CA LEU A 11 12.71 10.00 2.12
C LEU A 11 11.40 10.68 2.54
N LYS A 12 11.03 11.75 1.83
CA LYS A 12 9.77 12.47 2.03
C LYS A 12 8.75 12.06 0.99
N VAL A 13 7.51 11.84 1.42
CA VAL A 13 6.37 11.51 0.58
C VAL A 13 5.17 12.37 0.92
N SER A 14 4.22 12.52 0.00
CA SER A 14 2.91 13.09 0.31
C SER A 14 2.20 12.26 1.39
N ARG A 15 1.36 12.90 2.20
CA ARG A 15 0.68 12.29 3.35
C ARG A 15 -0.25 11.13 2.95
N ILE A 16 -0.61 11.01 1.67
CA ILE A 16 -1.22 9.84 1.05
C ILE A 16 -0.41 9.39 -0.15
N GLY A 17 -0.37 8.08 -0.42
CA GLY A 17 0.15 7.49 -1.64
C GLY A 17 -0.97 7.02 -2.56
N LEU A 18 -0.82 7.19 -3.87
CA LEU A 18 -1.74 6.62 -4.86
C LEU A 18 -1.31 5.21 -5.22
N GLY A 19 -2.17 4.23 -4.89
CA GLY A 19 -2.00 2.83 -5.29
C GLY A 19 -2.47 2.60 -6.72
N MET A 20 -1.57 2.13 -7.57
CA MET A 20 -1.80 1.95 -9.00
C MET A 20 -2.51 0.63 -9.35
N MET A 21 -2.71 -0.29 -8.40
CA MET A 21 -3.32 -1.61 -8.62
C MET A 21 -4.70 -1.56 -9.29
N SER A 22 -5.41 -0.43 -9.21
CA SER A 22 -6.72 -0.27 -9.86
C SER A 22 -6.64 0.00 -11.36
N TYR A 23 -5.44 0.19 -11.91
CA TYR A 23 -5.20 0.53 -13.30
C TYR A 23 -4.51 -0.64 -14.01
N GLY A 24 -5.15 -1.18 -15.03
CA GLY A 24 -4.68 -2.38 -15.69
C GLY A 24 -5.71 -3.00 -16.63
N ASP A 25 -5.61 -4.31 -16.84
CA ASP A 25 -6.47 -5.04 -17.75
C ASP A 25 -7.87 -5.29 -17.16
N LYS A 26 -8.90 -4.84 -17.86
CA LYS A 26 -10.32 -5.10 -17.54
C LYS A 26 -10.72 -6.57 -17.72
N VAL A 27 -9.97 -7.32 -18.52
CA VAL A 27 -10.22 -8.76 -18.68
C VAL A 27 -9.81 -9.52 -17.43
N GLU A 28 -8.71 -9.10 -16.79
CA GLU A 28 -8.27 -9.68 -15.51
C GLU A 28 -9.26 -9.34 -14.38
N ARG A 29 -9.67 -8.06 -14.31
CA ARG A 29 -10.62 -7.59 -13.28
C ARG A 29 -11.57 -6.54 -13.84
N ALA A 30 -12.86 -6.82 -13.84
CA ALA A 30 -13.90 -5.94 -14.39
C ALA A 30 -13.91 -4.51 -13.84
N TRP A 31 -13.28 -4.27 -12.68
CA TRP A 31 -13.18 -2.95 -12.04
C TRP A 31 -11.87 -2.24 -12.30
N HIS A 32 -10.92 -2.84 -13.05
CA HIS A 32 -9.71 -2.15 -13.48
C HIS A 32 -10.06 -1.05 -14.49
N LEU A 33 -9.28 0.03 -14.45
CA LEU A 33 -9.34 1.11 -15.41
C LEU A 33 -8.19 0.98 -16.40
N ASP A 34 -8.48 1.18 -17.68
CA ASP A 34 -7.46 1.38 -18.69
C ASP A 34 -6.75 2.72 -18.51
N GLU A 35 -5.68 2.96 -19.26
CA GLU A 35 -4.84 4.15 -19.13
C GLU A 35 -5.62 5.45 -19.35
N ALA A 36 -6.51 5.49 -20.35
CA ALA A 36 -7.31 6.67 -20.65
C ALA A 36 -8.27 7.05 -19.50
N ALA A 37 -8.86 6.04 -18.83
CA ALA A 37 -9.72 6.26 -17.68
C ALA A 37 -8.93 6.55 -16.39
N ALA A 38 -7.70 6.06 -16.27
CA ALA A 38 -6.81 6.30 -15.14
C ALA A 38 -6.16 7.69 -15.19
N GLU A 39 -5.83 8.19 -16.37
CA GLU A 39 -5.10 9.46 -16.57
C GLU A 39 -5.70 10.65 -15.82
N PRO A 40 -7.02 10.95 -15.87
CA PRO A 40 -7.58 12.08 -15.15
C PRO A 40 -7.48 11.94 -13.62
N ILE A 41 -7.46 10.71 -13.10
CA ILE A 41 -7.30 10.47 -11.65
C ILE A 41 -5.85 10.72 -11.25
N VAL A 42 -4.89 10.21 -12.01
CA VAL A 42 -3.45 10.42 -11.73
C VAL A 42 -3.08 11.90 -11.92
N ALA A 43 -3.60 12.57 -12.96
CA ALA A 43 -3.41 14.01 -13.17
C ALA A 43 -3.94 14.82 -11.97
N ARG A 44 -5.15 14.50 -11.50
CA ARG A 44 -5.72 15.14 -10.30
C ARG A 44 -4.88 14.91 -9.05
N ALA A 45 -4.27 13.71 -8.89
CA ALA A 45 -3.37 13.43 -7.79
C ALA A 45 -2.13 14.34 -7.84
N VAL A 46 -1.51 14.46 -9.02
CA VAL A 46 -0.34 15.33 -9.24
C VAL A 46 -0.68 16.79 -8.97
N GLU A 47 -1.81 17.30 -9.49
CA GLU A 47 -2.30 18.65 -9.22
C GLU A 47 -2.52 18.94 -7.74
N ALA A 48 -2.98 17.94 -6.98
CA ALA A 48 -3.19 18.04 -5.54
C ALA A 48 -1.90 17.91 -4.72
N GLY A 49 -0.75 17.67 -5.36
CA GLY A 49 0.55 17.53 -4.73
C GLY A 49 0.83 16.12 -4.19
N VAL A 50 0.14 15.08 -4.67
CA VAL A 50 0.52 13.69 -4.40
C VAL A 50 1.81 13.39 -5.15
N THR A 51 2.83 12.94 -4.41
CA THR A 51 4.14 12.60 -4.97
C THR A 51 4.52 11.14 -4.76
N PHE A 52 3.69 10.35 -4.09
CA PHE A 52 3.97 8.95 -3.78
C PHE A 52 3.04 8.02 -4.57
N PHE A 53 3.62 7.15 -5.40
CA PHE A 53 2.91 6.20 -6.27
C PHE A 53 3.42 4.79 -6.00
N ASP A 54 2.50 3.86 -5.73
CA ASP A 54 2.81 2.48 -5.36
C ASP A 54 2.23 1.50 -6.37
N THR A 55 3.09 0.70 -7.00
CA THR A 55 2.74 -0.38 -7.92
C THR A 55 3.37 -1.71 -7.49
N ALA A 56 3.31 -2.75 -8.33
CA ALA A 56 4.01 -4.01 -8.19
C ALA A 56 4.16 -4.68 -9.57
N ASP A 57 5.20 -5.53 -9.69
CA ASP A 57 5.46 -6.32 -10.89
C ASP A 57 4.26 -7.17 -11.32
N MET A 58 3.58 -7.82 -10.36
CA MET A 58 2.49 -8.75 -10.62
C MET A 58 1.13 -8.08 -10.94
N TYR A 59 1.01 -6.75 -10.82
CA TYR A 59 -0.26 -6.09 -11.12
C TYR A 59 -0.53 -6.09 -12.63
N SER A 60 -1.61 -6.79 -13.04
CA SER A 60 -1.94 -7.04 -14.45
C SER A 60 -0.73 -7.50 -15.26
N ASP A 61 0.05 -8.46 -14.70
CA ASP A 61 1.23 -9.07 -15.32
C ASP A 61 2.25 -8.07 -15.87
N GLY A 62 2.45 -6.97 -15.10
CA GLY A 62 3.39 -5.89 -15.46
C GLY A 62 2.76 -4.70 -16.20
N LEU A 63 1.56 -4.83 -16.78
CA LEU A 63 0.90 -3.74 -17.50
C LEU A 63 0.68 -2.51 -16.61
N THR A 64 0.39 -2.71 -15.31
CA THR A 64 0.24 -1.59 -14.37
C THR A 64 1.54 -0.80 -14.22
N GLU A 65 2.71 -1.44 -14.22
CA GLU A 65 4.00 -0.73 -14.21
C GLU A 65 4.20 0.07 -15.50
N GLU A 66 3.90 -0.50 -16.67
CA GLU A 66 4.00 0.21 -17.95
C GLU A 66 3.10 1.45 -17.99
N MET A 67 1.83 1.31 -17.57
CA MET A 67 0.90 2.44 -17.48
C MET A 67 1.40 3.49 -16.48
N THR A 68 1.91 3.06 -15.32
CA THR A 68 2.47 3.96 -14.31
C THR A 68 3.64 4.77 -14.87
N GLY A 69 4.57 4.11 -15.54
CA GLY A 69 5.72 4.77 -16.16
C GLY A 69 5.31 5.83 -17.19
N ARG A 70 4.37 5.48 -18.12
CA ARG A 70 3.87 6.42 -19.12
C ARG A 70 3.14 7.62 -18.51
N LEU A 71 2.23 7.36 -17.55
CA LEU A 71 1.45 8.44 -16.91
C LEU A 71 2.34 9.39 -16.10
N LEU A 72 3.25 8.87 -15.27
CA LEU A 72 4.15 9.72 -14.48
C LEU A 72 5.15 10.47 -15.35
N GLY A 73 5.70 9.82 -16.38
CA GLY A 73 6.58 10.47 -17.35
C GLY A 73 5.91 11.60 -18.15
N LYS A 74 4.57 11.52 -18.38
CA LYS A 74 3.78 12.58 -19.01
C LYS A 74 3.46 13.72 -18.06
N LEU A 75 3.18 13.42 -16.79
CA LEU A 75 2.62 14.38 -15.82
C LEU A 75 3.70 15.12 -15.01
N PHE A 76 4.86 14.52 -14.78
CA PHE A 76 5.98 15.14 -14.08
C PHE A 76 7.05 15.58 -15.07
N ARG A 77 7.70 16.71 -14.78
CA ARG A 77 8.80 17.21 -15.62
C ARG A 77 10.12 16.50 -15.35
N ARG A 78 10.35 16.06 -14.14
CA ARG A 78 11.58 15.41 -13.68
C ARG A 78 11.26 14.15 -12.92
N ARG A 79 12.08 13.11 -13.10
CA ARG A 79 11.97 11.86 -12.35
C ARG A 79 12.07 12.06 -10.83
N ASP A 80 12.84 13.05 -10.40
CA ASP A 80 13.06 13.36 -8.98
C ASP A 80 11.87 14.06 -8.30
N ASP A 81 10.84 14.47 -9.04
CA ASP A 81 9.69 15.19 -8.48
C ASP A 81 8.66 14.24 -7.83
N TYR A 82 8.83 12.92 -7.97
CA TYR A 82 7.95 11.92 -7.39
C TYR A 82 8.71 10.74 -6.82
N VAL A 83 8.07 10.04 -5.88
CA VAL A 83 8.53 8.79 -5.26
C VAL A 83 7.75 7.63 -5.87
N LEU A 84 8.48 6.70 -6.47
CA LEU A 84 7.94 5.52 -7.13
C LEU A 84 8.32 4.26 -6.35
N ALA A 85 7.31 3.50 -5.93
CA ALA A 85 7.48 2.22 -5.28
C ALA A 85 6.98 1.08 -6.17
N THR A 86 7.75 -0.01 -6.22
CA THR A 86 7.30 -1.29 -6.80
C THR A 86 7.66 -2.46 -5.90
N LYS A 87 7.22 -3.68 -6.26
CA LYS A 87 7.34 -4.87 -5.41
C LYS A 87 7.74 -6.09 -6.23
N VAL A 88 8.35 -7.08 -5.54
CA VAL A 88 8.76 -8.38 -6.10
C VAL A 88 8.38 -9.51 -5.14
N PHE A 89 7.92 -10.63 -5.67
CA PHE A 89 7.71 -11.91 -5.00
C PHE A 89 6.84 -12.87 -5.82
N PHE A 90 5.67 -12.40 -6.31
CA PHE A 90 4.70 -13.26 -6.99
C PHE A 90 5.23 -13.74 -8.34
N PRO A 91 4.68 -14.86 -8.87
CA PRO A 91 5.11 -15.38 -10.18
C PRO A 91 4.89 -14.35 -11.30
N MET A 92 5.95 -14.14 -12.10
CA MET A 92 5.92 -13.32 -13.33
C MET A 92 6.10 -14.20 -14.58
N GLY A 93 6.08 -15.50 -14.43
CA GLY A 93 6.20 -16.49 -15.49
C GLY A 93 6.08 -17.90 -14.95
N PRO A 94 6.11 -18.93 -15.86
CA PRO A 94 5.93 -20.32 -15.47
C PRO A 94 7.20 -21.01 -14.99
N GLY A 95 8.35 -20.33 -15.05
CA GLY A 95 9.64 -20.93 -14.73
C GLY A 95 9.89 -21.06 -13.22
N PRO A 96 10.75 -22.00 -12.81
CA PRO A 96 11.00 -22.27 -11.40
C PRO A 96 11.71 -21.12 -10.65
N ASN A 97 12.24 -20.13 -11.36
CA ASN A 97 12.89 -18.95 -10.79
C ASN A 97 12.15 -17.65 -11.10
N ASP A 98 10.90 -17.73 -11.54
CA ASP A 98 10.09 -16.54 -11.88
C ASP A 98 9.25 -16.05 -10.70
N SER A 99 9.55 -16.52 -9.48
CA SER A 99 8.86 -16.12 -8.24
C SER A 99 9.79 -16.21 -7.02
N GLY A 100 9.30 -15.72 -5.88
CA GLY A 100 10.02 -15.77 -4.59
C GLY A 100 11.01 -14.63 -4.42
N LEU A 101 11.94 -14.81 -3.47
CA LEU A 101 12.91 -13.77 -3.10
C LEU A 101 14.37 -14.24 -3.24
N SER A 102 14.60 -15.25 -4.08
CA SER A 102 15.97 -15.66 -4.40
C SER A 102 16.74 -14.47 -5.00
N ARG A 103 18.05 -14.44 -4.79
CA ARG A 103 18.93 -13.45 -5.41
C ARG A 103 18.68 -13.33 -6.92
N LYS A 104 18.52 -14.47 -7.61
CA LYS A 104 18.26 -14.49 -9.05
C LYS A 104 17.00 -13.73 -9.41
N HIS A 105 15.89 -14.00 -8.69
CA HIS A 105 14.59 -13.37 -9.00
C HIS A 105 14.58 -11.90 -8.60
N VAL A 106 15.14 -11.52 -7.45
CA VAL A 106 15.22 -10.10 -7.01
C VAL A 106 15.97 -9.24 -8.03
N LEU A 107 17.11 -9.72 -8.56
CA LEU A 107 17.91 -8.98 -9.55
C LEU A 107 17.20 -8.90 -10.91
N ALA A 108 16.64 -10.01 -11.39
CA ALA A 108 15.89 -10.03 -12.65
C ALA A 108 14.60 -9.22 -12.54
N GLY A 109 13.91 -9.29 -11.41
CA GLY A 109 12.66 -8.57 -11.15
C GLY A 109 12.83 -7.06 -11.19
N ILE A 110 13.88 -6.51 -10.56
CA ILE A 110 14.10 -5.06 -10.63
C ILE A 110 14.43 -4.60 -12.05
N ASP A 111 15.23 -5.36 -12.81
CA ASP A 111 15.56 -4.98 -14.18
C ASP A 111 14.33 -4.99 -15.08
N ALA A 112 13.48 -5.99 -14.95
CA ALA A 112 12.21 -6.06 -15.65
C ALA A 112 11.26 -4.92 -15.25
N SER A 113 11.14 -4.60 -13.95
CA SER A 113 10.33 -3.49 -13.46
C SER A 113 10.81 -2.14 -13.98
N LEU A 114 12.12 -1.88 -13.96
CA LEU A 114 12.70 -0.64 -14.51
C LEU A 114 12.42 -0.49 -16.01
N SER A 115 12.51 -1.59 -16.77
CA SER A 115 12.16 -1.60 -18.20
C SER A 115 10.69 -1.24 -18.43
N ARG A 116 9.75 -1.85 -17.68
CA ARG A 116 8.31 -1.58 -17.80
C ARG A 116 7.96 -0.14 -17.36
N LEU A 117 8.57 0.33 -16.28
CA LEU A 117 8.38 1.69 -15.75
C LEU A 117 9.06 2.78 -16.60
N GLY A 118 9.99 2.41 -17.52
CA GLY A 118 10.71 3.35 -18.35
C GLY A 118 11.61 4.31 -17.56
N THR A 119 12.26 3.81 -16.49
CA THR A 119 13.12 4.61 -15.61
C THR A 119 14.38 3.83 -15.19
N ASP A 120 15.44 4.56 -14.82
CA ASP A 120 16.71 3.96 -14.41
C ASP A 120 16.72 3.54 -12.92
N TYR A 121 15.77 4.02 -12.11
CA TYR A 121 15.68 3.66 -10.70
C TYR A 121 14.25 3.74 -10.17
N VAL A 122 13.98 2.99 -9.09
CA VAL A 122 12.83 3.20 -8.23
C VAL A 122 13.28 3.75 -6.88
N ASP A 123 12.41 4.52 -6.23
CA ASP A 123 12.72 5.09 -4.92
C ASP A 123 12.57 4.05 -3.81
N LEU A 124 11.56 3.19 -3.90
CA LEU A 124 11.29 2.17 -2.91
C LEU A 124 11.02 0.82 -3.59
N TYR A 125 11.88 -0.17 -3.32
CA TYR A 125 11.69 -1.55 -3.76
C TYR A 125 11.29 -2.42 -2.59
N GLN A 126 10.16 -3.10 -2.70
CA GLN A 126 9.56 -3.81 -1.58
C GLN A 126 9.50 -5.31 -1.85
N ILE A 127 9.85 -6.13 -0.85
CA ILE A 127 9.43 -7.52 -0.87
C ILE A 127 7.92 -7.57 -0.62
N HIS A 128 7.16 -8.20 -1.54
CA HIS A 128 5.70 -8.20 -1.52
C HIS A 128 5.13 -9.14 -0.45
N ARG A 129 5.87 -10.22 -0.15
CA ARG A 129 5.57 -11.23 0.88
C ARG A 129 6.86 -11.78 1.46
N TRP A 130 6.75 -12.50 2.57
CA TRP A 130 7.85 -13.33 3.09
C TRP A 130 8.01 -14.58 2.24
N ASP A 131 9.25 -14.92 1.89
CA ASP A 131 9.57 -16.17 1.19
C ASP A 131 10.03 -17.22 2.21
N TYR A 132 9.23 -18.26 2.37
CA TYR A 132 9.55 -19.38 3.27
C TYR A 132 10.59 -20.35 2.72
N GLN A 133 10.92 -20.25 1.42
CA GLN A 133 11.83 -21.16 0.73
C GLN A 133 13.21 -20.55 0.55
N THR A 134 13.34 -19.22 0.59
CA THR A 134 14.63 -18.55 0.42
C THR A 134 15.18 -18.09 1.79
N PRO A 135 16.46 -18.39 2.11
CA PRO A 135 17.09 -17.87 3.31
C PRO A 135 17.09 -16.33 3.31
N ILE A 136 16.59 -15.71 4.39
CA ILE A 136 16.44 -14.25 4.46
C ILE A 136 17.76 -13.50 4.27
N VAL A 137 18.89 -14.09 4.61
CA VAL A 137 20.23 -13.52 4.40
C VAL A 137 20.50 -13.34 2.90
N GLU A 138 20.11 -14.31 2.05
CA GLU A 138 20.24 -14.20 0.60
C GLU A 138 19.39 -13.06 0.04
N THR A 139 18.13 -12.97 0.48
CA THR A 139 17.22 -11.89 0.08
C THR A 139 17.78 -10.52 0.47
N MET A 140 18.23 -10.35 1.73
CA MET A 140 18.75 -9.06 2.19
C MET A 140 20.06 -8.68 1.49
N ALA A 141 20.92 -9.64 1.17
CA ALA A 141 22.11 -9.39 0.37
C ALA A 141 21.76 -8.91 -1.05
N ALA A 142 20.79 -9.55 -1.71
CA ALA A 142 20.34 -9.17 -3.04
C ALA A 142 19.69 -7.76 -3.05
N LEU A 143 18.90 -7.43 -2.04
CA LEU A 143 18.31 -6.11 -1.88
C LEU A 143 19.38 -5.03 -1.64
N HIS A 144 20.41 -5.33 -0.85
CA HIS A 144 21.54 -4.43 -0.67
C HIS A 144 22.28 -4.18 -1.99
N GLU A 145 22.52 -5.23 -2.76
CA GLU A 145 23.20 -5.13 -4.06
C GLU A 145 22.45 -4.23 -5.05
N VAL A 146 21.13 -4.34 -5.18
CA VAL A 146 20.37 -3.48 -6.10
C VAL A 146 20.39 -2.01 -5.67
N VAL A 147 20.52 -1.75 -4.36
CA VAL A 147 20.75 -0.39 -3.85
C VAL A 147 22.15 0.09 -4.22
N GLN A 148 23.20 -0.73 -4.02
CA GLN A 148 24.58 -0.37 -4.39
C GLN A 148 24.74 -0.17 -5.90
N ALA A 149 23.98 -0.91 -6.71
CA ALA A 149 23.94 -0.73 -8.17
C ALA A 149 23.20 0.57 -8.60
N GLY A 150 22.57 1.29 -7.66
CA GLY A 150 21.85 2.52 -7.96
C GLY A 150 20.49 2.33 -8.61
N LYS A 151 20.01 1.10 -8.77
CA LYS A 151 18.69 0.76 -9.32
C LYS A 151 17.55 1.04 -8.35
N VAL A 152 17.85 1.07 -7.06
CA VAL A 152 16.91 1.26 -5.95
C VAL A 152 17.49 2.27 -4.96
N ARG A 153 16.67 3.20 -4.46
CA ARG A 153 17.12 4.16 -3.44
C ARG A 153 16.91 3.62 -2.02
N TYR A 154 15.77 3.02 -1.76
CA TYR A 154 15.38 2.48 -0.45
C TYR A 154 14.70 1.13 -0.62
N VAL A 155 14.78 0.29 0.41
CA VAL A 155 14.08 -1.00 0.44
C VAL A 155 12.99 -1.01 1.51
N GLY A 156 11.92 -1.75 1.25
CA GLY A 156 10.78 -1.93 2.14
C GLY A 156 10.28 -3.37 2.16
N ALA A 157 9.35 -3.64 3.06
CA ALA A 157 8.71 -4.95 3.20
C ALA A 157 7.19 -4.82 3.23
N SER A 158 6.49 -5.92 2.95
CA SER A 158 5.03 -6.00 2.99
C SER A 158 4.57 -7.33 3.56
N SER A 159 3.51 -7.30 4.38
CA SER A 159 2.72 -8.45 4.81
C SER A 159 3.54 -9.66 5.30
N MET A 160 4.05 -9.56 6.52
CA MET A 160 4.76 -10.64 7.22
C MET A 160 4.60 -10.52 8.73
N PHE A 161 4.93 -11.57 9.46
CA PHE A 161 4.94 -11.53 10.92
C PHE A 161 6.06 -10.63 11.46
N ALA A 162 5.84 -10.02 12.63
CA ALA A 162 6.81 -9.15 13.26
C ALA A 162 8.17 -9.83 13.50
N TRP A 163 8.18 -11.11 13.90
CA TRP A 163 9.43 -11.87 14.07
C TRP A 163 10.20 -12.06 12.76
N GLN A 164 9.52 -12.20 11.62
CA GLN A 164 10.13 -12.29 10.30
C GLN A 164 10.79 -10.97 9.91
N PHE A 165 10.08 -9.86 10.11
CA PHE A 165 10.59 -8.54 9.87
C PHE A 165 11.80 -8.22 10.75
N ALA A 166 11.71 -8.49 12.06
CA ALA A 166 12.82 -8.32 13.00
C ALA A 166 14.04 -9.16 12.59
N LYS A 167 13.83 -10.41 12.14
CA LYS A 167 14.91 -11.28 11.64
C LYS A 167 15.61 -10.70 10.40
N ALA A 168 14.83 -10.16 9.45
CA ALA A 168 15.37 -9.51 8.25
C ALA A 168 16.20 -8.27 8.60
N GLN A 169 15.64 -7.39 9.46
CA GLN A 169 16.31 -6.18 9.95
C GLN A 169 17.63 -6.51 10.70
N HIS A 170 17.60 -7.55 11.54
CA HIS A 170 18.78 -8.01 12.25
C HIS A 170 19.86 -8.56 11.28
N ALA A 171 19.46 -9.36 10.28
CA ALA A 171 20.39 -9.89 9.28
C ALA A 171 21.08 -8.76 8.51
N ALA A 172 20.32 -7.75 8.08
CA ALA A 172 20.86 -6.59 7.39
C ALA A 172 21.82 -5.79 8.30
N GLN A 173 21.42 -5.53 9.54
CA GLN A 173 22.22 -4.77 10.50
C GLN A 173 23.55 -5.48 10.83
N ALA A 174 23.51 -6.79 11.07
CA ALA A 174 24.69 -7.58 11.39
C ALA A 174 25.72 -7.63 10.25
N ALA A 175 25.24 -7.57 9.00
CA ALA A 175 26.08 -7.59 7.80
C ALA A 175 26.47 -6.17 7.29
N GLY A 176 25.98 -5.11 7.90
CA GLY A 176 26.19 -3.73 7.41
C GLY A 176 25.44 -3.42 6.11
N TRP A 177 24.34 -4.14 5.84
CA TRP A 177 23.53 -3.96 4.63
C TRP A 177 22.42 -2.95 4.81
N THR A 178 21.77 -2.57 3.69
CA THR A 178 20.60 -1.71 3.65
C THR A 178 19.44 -2.34 4.40
N ARG A 179 18.87 -1.60 5.35
CA ARG A 179 17.71 -2.01 6.15
C ARG A 179 16.41 -1.54 5.51
N PHE A 180 15.31 -2.21 5.78
CA PHE A 180 13.98 -1.75 5.41
C PHE A 180 13.64 -0.44 6.13
N ILE A 181 13.13 0.54 5.37
CA ILE A 181 12.65 1.82 5.91
C ILE A 181 11.13 1.86 6.04
N SER A 182 10.42 0.92 5.39
CA SER A 182 8.95 0.89 5.37
C SER A 182 8.41 -0.51 5.58
N MET A 183 7.21 -0.56 6.18
CA MET A 183 6.35 -1.74 6.23
C MET A 183 5.00 -1.39 5.59
N GLN A 184 4.66 -2.11 4.50
CA GLN A 184 3.36 -2.03 3.85
C GLN A 184 2.50 -3.20 4.30
N ASN A 185 1.68 -3.00 5.33
CA ASN A 185 0.82 -4.01 5.91
C ASN A 185 -0.67 -3.74 5.66
N HIS A 186 -1.50 -4.76 5.89
CA HIS A 186 -2.94 -4.62 5.92
C HIS A 186 -3.35 -3.94 7.25
N TYR A 187 -3.79 -2.69 7.18
CA TYR A 187 -4.17 -1.97 8.39
C TYR A 187 -5.27 -0.94 8.10
N ASN A 188 -6.37 -1.04 8.82
CA ASN A 188 -7.52 -0.15 8.76
C ASN A 188 -8.42 -0.38 9.99
N LEU A 189 -9.52 0.36 10.11
CA LEU A 189 -10.44 0.30 11.26
C LEU A 189 -11.03 -1.10 11.52
N VAL A 190 -11.24 -1.91 10.49
CA VAL A 190 -11.80 -3.28 10.63
C VAL A 190 -10.73 -4.37 10.65
N TYR A 191 -9.45 -4.03 10.50
CA TYR A 191 -8.34 -4.97 10.62
C TYR A 191 -7.17 -4.31 11.35
N ARG A 192 -7.01 -4.62 12.64
CA ARG A 192 -6.05 -3.97 13.55
C ARG A 192 -5.03 -4.94 14.17
N GLU A 193 -4.87 -6.14 13.60
CA GLU A 193 -3.98 -7.16 14.16
C GLU A 193 -2.51 -6.74 14.17
N GLU A 194 -2.12 -5.83 13.29
CA GLU A 194 -0.78 -5.27 13.22
C GLU A 194 -0.41 -4.41 14.47
N GLU A 195 -1.41 -3.93 15.21
CA GLU A 195 -1.20 -3.18 16.46
C GLU A 195 -0.62 -4.04 17.58
N ARG A 196 -0.68 -5.37 17.47
CA ARG A 196 -0.18 -6.31 18.50
C ARG A 196 1.34 -6.29 18.58
N GLU A 197 2.02 -6.36 17.42
CA GLU A 197 3.48 -6.50 17.39
C GLU A 197 4.14 -5.69 16.25
N MET A 198 3.61 -5.74 15.02
CA MET A 198 4.28 -5.11 13.88
C MET A 198 4.38 -3.60 14.02
N ILE A 199 3.30 -2.91 14.40
CA ILE A 199 3.31 -1.45 14.58
C ILE A 199 4.23 -1.01 15.72
N PRO A 200 4.19 -1.62 16.93
CA PRO A 200 5.19 -1.35 17.98
C PRO A 200 6.63 -1.56 17.52
N LEU A 201 6.91 -2.63 16.78
CA LEU A 201 8.24 -2.91 16.23
C LEU A 201 8.67 -1.84 15.21
N CYS A 202 7.76 -1.40 14.34
CA CYS A 202 8.05 -0.33 13.39
C CYS A 202 8.39 0.98 14.09
N LEU A 203 7.65 1.34 15.14
CA LEU A 203 7.93 2.53 15.97
C LEU A 203 9.29 2.43 16.65
N ASP A 204 9.61 1.30 17.28
CA ASP A 204 10.89 1.05 17.96
C ASP A 204 12.08 1.19 16.99
N GLN A 205 11.92 0.68 15.76
CA GLN A 205 12.99 0.68 14.77
C GLN A 205 13.01 1.90 13.84
N GLY A 206 12.10 2.84 14.01
CA GLY A 206 11.98 4.02 13.16
C GLY A 206 11.55 3.70 11.72
N VAL A 207 10.79 2.62 11.52
CA VAL A 207 10.26 2.20 10.23
C VAL A 207 8.89 2.84 9.99
N GLY A 208 8.67 3.40 8.81
CA GLY A 208 7.39 4.01 8.46
C GLY A 208 6.37 2.97 8.00
N VAL A 209 5.15 3.07 8.50
CA VAL A 209 4.03 2.22 8.05
C VAL A 209 3.31 2.90 6.91
N ILE A 210 3.13 2.19 5.78
CA ILE A 210 2.45 2.65 4.57
C ILE A 210 1.32 1.68 4.21
N PRO A 211 0.20 1.65 4.96
CA PRO A 211 -0.79 0.58 4.89
C PRO A 211 -1.47 0.47 3.53
N TYR A 212 -1.72 -0.77 3.08
CA TYR A 212 -2.62 -1.02 1.96
C TYR A 212 -4.04 -1.31 2.43
N SER A 213 -5.02 -1.21 1.51
CA SER A 213 -6.46 -1.35 1.79
C SER A 213 -6.95 -0.47 2.96
N PRO A 214 -6.60 0.82 3.02
CA PRO A 214 -6.96 1.70 4.13
C PRO A 214 -8.48 1.86 4.29
N LEU A 215 -9.25 1.63 3.23
CA LEU A 215 -10.72 1.63 3.23
C LEU A 215 -11.34 0.23 3.19
N ALA A 216 -10.59 -0.80 3.62
CA ALA A 216 -11.08 -2.17 3.66
C ALA A 216 -11.72 -2.62 2.34
N ARG A 217 -11.05 -2.35 1.19
CA ARG A 217 -11.52 -2.67 -0.16
C ARG A 217 -12.89 -2.02 -0.48
N GLY A 218 -13.16 -0.87 0.12
CA GLY A 218 -14.36 -0.06 -0.03
C GLY A 218 -15.44 -0.31 1.03
N LEU A 219 -15.29 -1.28 1.93
CA LEU A 219 -16.23 -1.54 3.02
C LEU A 219 -16.44 -0.27 3.88
N LEU A 220 -15.37 0.36 4.33
CA LEU A 220 -15.39 1.59 5.12
C LEU A 220 -15.80 2.85 4.33
N ALA A 221 -16.01 2.71 3.02
CA ALA A 221 -16.55 3.77 2.15
C ALA A 221 -18.01 3.50 1.73
N GLY A 222 -18.68 2.54 2.37
CA GLY A 222 -20.07 2.21 2.09
C GLY A 222 -20.33 1.46 0.78
N SER A 223 -19.29 0.83 0.17
CA SER A 223 -19.46 0.05 -1.08
C SER A 223 -20.23 -1.25 -0.88
N ARG A 224 -20.38 -1.70 0.36
CA ARG A 224 -21.10 -2.89 0.78
C ARG A 224 -22.03 -2.57 1.94
N GLY A 225 -23.15 -3.26 2.03
CA GLY A 225 -24.08 -3.17 3.15
C GLY A 225 -24.31 -4.53 3.79
N ARG A 226 -24.91 -4.55 4.98
CA ARG A 226 -25.34 -5.77 5.66
C ARG A 226 -26.21 -6.64 4.76
N GLY A 227 -26.14 -7.96 4.92
CA GLY A 227 -26.90 -8.90 4.11
C GLY A 227 -26.39 -9.04 2.68
N GLY A 228 -25.12 -8.74 2.41
CA GLY A 228 -24.48 -8.99 1.11
C GLY A 228 -24.80 -7.95 0.03
N GLN A 229 -25.33 -6.78 0.38
CA GLN A 229 -25.54 -5.71 -0.59
C GLN A 229 -24.22 -5.24 -1.19
N ARG A 230 -24.14 -5.19 -2.52
CA ARG A 230 -22.97 -4.77 -3.30
C ARG A 230 -23.32 -3.54 -4.11
N ARG A 231 -22.76 -2.38 -3.76
CA ARG A 231 -23.15 -1.06 -4.31
C ARG A 231 -22.20 -0.55 -5.40
N THR A 232 -21.09 -1.25 -5.66
CA THR A 232 -20.09 -0.88 -6.68
C THR A 232 -19.70 -2.08 -7.53
N VAL A 233 -19.16 -1.83 -8.74
CA VAL A 233 -18.65 -2.88 -9.63
C VAL A 233 -17.58 -3.71 -8.90
N ARG A 234 -16.63 -3.07 -8.23
CA ARG A 234 -15.60 -3.76 -7.45
C ARG A 234 -16.20 -4.64 -6.36
N ALA A 235 -17.18 -4.13 -5.61
CA ALA A 235 -17.83 -4.92 -4.56
C ALA A 235 -18.50 -6.20 -5.11
N GLY A 236 -18.96 -6.19 -6.37
CA GLY A 236 -19.52 -7.34 -7.06
C GLY A 236 -18.49 -8.38 -7.53
N HIS A 237 -17.22 -7.98 -7.72
CA HIS A 237 -16.20 -8.80 -8.39
C HIS A 237 -14.91 -8.97 -7.59
N ASP A 238 -14.89 -8.62 -6.31
CA ASP A 238 -13.70 -8.71 -5.44
C ASP A 238 -13.88 -9.81 -4.38
N PRO A 239 -13.45 -11.07 -4.67
CA PRO A 239 -13.62 -12.20 -3.76
C PRO A 239 -12.75 -12.09 -2.51
N LEU A 240 -11.66 -11.31 -2.55
CA LEU A 240 -10.80 -11.12 -1.39
C LEU A 240 -11.48 -10.32 -0.28
N ALA A 241 -12.43 -9.45 -0.62
CA ALA A 241 -13.18 -8.73 0.39
C ALA A 241 -14.08 -9.66 1.21
N GLU A 242 -14.69 -10.68 0.57
CA GLU A 242 -15.51 -11.69 1.26
C GLU A 242 -14.66 -12.64 2.14
N ARG A 243 -13.41 -12.84 1.75
CA ARG A 243 -12.45 -13.64 2.53
C ARG A 243 -11.89 -12.89 3.74
N PHE A 244 -11.75 -11.56 3.62
CA PHE A 244 -11.06 -10.75 4.62
C PHE A 244 -12.01 -10.15 5.66
N TYR A 245 -13.26 -9.89 5.30
CA TYR A 245 -14.20 -9.16 6.15
C TYR A 245 -15.47 -9.98 6.35
N ASN A 246 -16.09 -9.82 7.52
CA ASN A 246 -17.25 -10.58 7.95
C ASN A 246 -18.35 -9.65 8.49
N ASP A 247 -19.48 -10.23 8.89
CA ASP A 247 -20.65 -9.47 9.34
C ASP A 247 -20.40 -8.66 10.62
N ALA A 248 -19.47 -9.08 11.50
CA ALA A 248 -19.16 -8.33 12.71
C ALA A 248 -18.42 -7.00 12.40
N ASP A 249 -17.75 -6.90 11.25
CA ASP A 249 -17.07 -5.67 10.83
C ASP A 249 -18.04 -4.53 10.53
N PHE A 250 -19.30 -4.86 10.23
CA PHE A 250 -20.33 -3.84 10.03
C PHE A 250 -20.66 -3.04 11.29
N ASP A 251 -20.33 -3.53 12.49
CA ASP A 251 -20.48 -2.71 13.69
C ASP A 251 -19.52 -1.52 13.69
N VAL A 252 -18.31 -1.70 13.12
CA VAL A 252 -17.36 -0.61 12.88
C VAL A 252 -17.83 0.30 11.76
N VAL A 253 -18.36 -0.28 10.65
CA VAL A 253 -18.88 0.49 9.52
C VAL A 253 -20.01 1.40 9.94
N ASP A 254 -20.97 0.89 10.75
CA ASP A 254 -22.10 1.66 11.26
C ASP A 254 -21.63 2.87 12.08
N GLU A 255 -20.59 2.72 12.90
CA GLU A 255 -20.02 3.83 13.67
C GLU A 255 -19.28 4.84 12.79
N VAL A 256 -18.53 4.36 11.77
CA VAL A 256 -17.92 5.25 10.76
C VAL A 256 -18.97 6.07 10.03
N GLU A 257 -20.10 5.45 9.64
CA GLU A 257 -21.22 6.15 9.00
C GLU A 257 -21.91 7.14 9.96
N ALA A 258 -22.00 6.83 11.26
CA ALA A 258 -22.57 7.71 12.26
C ALA A 258 -21.72 8.98 12.45
N VAL A 259 -20.42 8.83 12.69
CA VAL A 259 -19.48 9.95 12.83
C VAL A 259 -19.41 10.77 11.54
N ALA A 260 -19.41 10.12 10.38
CA ALA A 260 -19.41 10.79 9.09
C ALA A 260 -20.66 11.67 8.90
N ARG A 261 -21.84 11.16 9.29
CA ARG A 261 -23.12 11.89 9.23
C ARG A 261 -23.13 13.09 10.18
N GLU A 262 -22.63 12.92 11.41
CA GLU A 262 -22.53 13.99 12.40
C GLU A 262 -21.64 15.14 11.90
N ARG A 263 -20.56 14.80 11.18
CA ARG A 263 -19.63 15.78 10.59
C ARG A 263 -20.04 16.30 9.20
N GLY A 264 -21.05 15.71 8.57
CA GLY A 264 -21.46 16.08 7.21
C GLY A 264 -20.41 15.76 6.14
N VAL A 265 -19.65 14.69 6.32
CA VAL A 265 -18.59 14.26 5.38
C VAL A 265 -18.79 12.80 4.94
N PRO A 266 -18.20 12.36 3.81
CA PRO A 266 -18.23 10.95 3.41
C PRO A 266 -17.52 10.02 4.42
N PRO A 267 -18.03 8.78 4.62
CA PRO A 267 -17.41 7.79 5.52
C PRO A 267 -15.93 7.51 5.25
N ALA A 268 -15.53 7.52 3.97
CA ALA A 268 -14.15 7.34 3.55
C ALA A 268 -13.19 8.35 4.19
N ARG A 269 -13.62 9.61 4.38
CA ARG A 269 -12.81 10.65 5.02
C ARG A 269 -12.57 10.35 6.49
N ILE A 270 -13.57 9.84 7.20
CA ILE A 270 -13.44 9.45 8.62
C ILE A 270 -12.47 8.26 8.77
N ALA A 271 -12.66 7.21 7.98
CA ALA A 271 -11.81 6.03 8.04
C ALA A 271 -10.33 6.34 7.70
N LEU A 272 -10.10 7.20 6.71
CA LEU A 272 -8.74 7.64 6.36
C LEU A 272 -8.16 8.58 7.42
N ALA A 273 -8.95 9.51 7.97
CA ALA A 273 -8.50 10.42 9.03
C ALA A 273 -8.05 9.66 10.28
N TRP A 274 -8.80 8.59 10.66
CA TRP A 274 -8.39 7.71 11.75
C TRP A 274 -7.01 7.09 11.48
N LEU A 275 -6.80 6.54 10.29
CA LEU A 275 -5.53 5.92 9.92
C LEU A 275 -4.39 6.94 9.85
N LEU A 276 -4.65 8.11 9.29
CA LEU A 276 -3.71 9.24 9.24
C LEU A 276 -3.34 9.77 10.65
N GLY A 277 -4.21 9.64 11.63
CA GLY A 277 -3.93 9.99 13.02
C GLY A 277 -2.99 9.03 13.75
N LYS A 278 -2.70 7.84 13.20
CA LYS A 278 -1.82 6.86 13.86
C LYS A 278 -0.33 7.22 13.75
N PRO A 279 0.42 7.27 14.86
CA PRO A 279 1.81 7.76 14.87
C PRO A 279 2.78 7.01 13.95
N ALA A 280 2.58 5.70 13.76
CA ALA A 280 3.44 4.88 12.89
C ALA A 280 3.17 5.11 11.40
N VAL A 281 1.97 5.62 11.04
CA VAL A 281 1.53 5.73 9.65
C VAL A 281 2.14 6.94 8.97
N SER A 282 3.02 6.69 8.00
CA SER A 282 3.59 7.73 7.15
C SER A 282 2.61 8.14 6.05
N ALA A 283 2.16 7.18 5.25
CA ALA A 283 1.23 7.45 4.15
C ALA A 283 0.41 6.20 3.82
N PRO A 284 -0.92 6.17 3.99
CA PRO A 284 -1.74 5.09 3.48
C PRO A 284 -1.74 5.07 1.95
N ILE A 285 -1.75 3.85 1.38
CA ILE A 285 -1.83 3.64 -0.07
C ILE A 285 -3.30 3.55 -0.47
N VAL A 286 -3.79 4.59 -1.10
CA VAL A 286 -5.20 4.72 -1.49
C VAL A 286 -5.39 4.32 -2.95
N GLY A 287 -6.29 3.39 -3.23
CA GLY A 287 -6.74 3.09 -4.58
C GLY A 287 -7.97 3.96 -4.93
N ALA A 288 -7.95 4.60 -6.09
CA ALA A 288 -9.06 5.39 -6.61
C ALA A 288 -9.52 4.89 -7.99
N THR A 289 -10.81 4.77 -8.22
CA THR A 289 -11.41 4.44 -9.53
C THR A 289 -12.27 5.58 -10.08
N THR A 290 -12.35 6.68 -9.36
CA THR A 290 -12.95 7.96 -9.79
C THR A 290 -12.15 9.12 -9.18
N VAL A 291 -12.23 10.29 -9.78
CA VAL A 291 -11.65 11.53 -9.23
C VAL A 291 -12.24 11.83 -7.85
N GLY A 292 -13.53 11.60 -7.64
CA GLY A 292 -14.18 11.81 -6.34
C GLY A 292 -13.60 10.94 -5.21
N HIS A 293 -13.21 9.69 -5.48
CA HIS A 293 -12.52 8.84 -4.49
C HIS A 293 -11.18 9.44 -4.06
N LEU A 294 -10.45 10.01 -5.01
CA LEU A 294 -9.18 10.66 -4.74
C LEU A 294 -9.38 11.96 -3.97
N ASP A 295 -10.35 12.80 -4.36
CA ASP A 295 -10.66 14.05 -3.66
C ASP A 295 -11.09 13.80 -2.21
N ASP A 296 -11.84 12.73 -1.94
CA ASP A 296 -12.17 12.31 -0.57
C ASP A 296 -10.93 11.89 0.22
N ALA A 297 -9.99 11.19 -0.41
CA ALA A 297 -8.74 10.81 0.23
C ALA A 297 -7.84 12.02 0.54
N ILE A 298 -7.77 12.98 -0.37
CA ILE A 298 -7.04 14.24 -0.16
C ILE A 298 -7.68 15.03 0.98
N ALA A 299 -9.00 15.20 0.97
CA ALA A 299 -9.73 15.93 2.00
C ALA A 299 -9.63 15.27 3.39
N ALA A 300 -9.42 13.96 3.47
CA ALA A 300 -9.20 13.27 4.74
C ALA A 300 -7.95 13.75 5.48
N THR A 301 -6.95 14.29 4.78
CA THR A 301 -5.72 14.84 5.40
C THR A 301 -5.98 16.10 6.23
N GLU A 302 -7.13 16.75 6.05
CA GLU A 302 -7.53 17.95 6.76
C GLU A 302 -8.48 17.66 7.94
N VAL A 303 -8.90 16.39 8.09
CA VAL A 303 -9.82 15.97 9.15
C VAL A 303 -9.02 15.53 10.39
N THR A 304 -9.26 16.22 11.51
CA THR A 304 -8.76 15.79 12.83
C THR A 304 -9.93 15.21 13.63
N LEU A 305 -9.82 13.96 14.05
CA LEU A 305 -10.79 13.31 14.93
C LEU A 305 -10.51 13.67 16.38
N THR A 306 -11.58 13.80 17.19
CA THR A 306 -11.47 13.95 18.64
C THR A 306 -11.19 12.60 19.30
N ASP A 307 -10.69 12.60 20.54
CA ASP A 307 -10.45 11.37 21.31
C ASP A 307 -11.75 10.56 21.51
N ASP A 308 -12.88 11.23 21.72
CA ASP A 308 -14.19 10.58 21.85
C ASP A 308 -14.61 9.89 20.54
N GLU A 309 -14.41 10.52 19.39
CA GLU A 309 -14.70 9.90 18.08
C GLU A 309 -13.78 8.72 17.82
N ILE A 310 -12.49 8.83 18.13
CA ILE A 310 -11.54 7.71 18.01
C ILE A 310 -11.99 6.55 18.90
N ALA A 311 -12.36 6.80 20.15
CA ALA A 311 -12.83 5.78 21.07
C ALA A 311 -14.11 5.09 20.55
N ARG A 312 -15.07 5.86 20.01
CA ARG A 312 -16.30 5.33 19.40
C ARG A 312 -16.00 4.45 18.19
N LEU A 313 -15.13 4.90 17.28
CA LEU A 313 -14.73 4.15 16.08
C LEU A 313 -14.01 2.84 16.40
N GLU A 314 -13.27 2.80 17.51
CA GLU A 314 -12.47 1.65 17.92
C GLU A 314 -13.24 0.65 18.79
N ALA A 315 -14.25 1.08 19.52
CA ALA A 315 -14.99 0.25 20.49
C ALA A 315 -15.63 -1.01 19.88
N PRO A 316 -16.22 -0.99 18.68
CA PRO A 316 -16.86 -2.17 18.09
C PRO A 316 -15.87 -3.16 17.46
N TYR A 317 -14.55 -2.86 17.41
CA TYR A 317 -13.55 -3.73 16.77
C TYR A 317 -13.56 -5.15 17.35
N ARG A 318 -13.53 -6.15 16.48
CA ARG A 318 -13.36 -7.55 16.83
C ARG A 318 -12.07 -8.10 16.21
N PRO A 319 -11.25 -8.86 16.96
CA PRO A 319 -10.02 -9.45 16.43
C PRO A 319 -10.29 -10.39 15.26
N HIS A 320 -9.40 -10.34 14.29
CA HIS A 320 -9.38 -11.21 13.11
C HIS A 320 -8.28 -12.26 13.20
N PRO A 321 -8.41 -13.39 12.49
CA PRO A 321 -7.25 -14.19 12.13
C PRO A 321 -6.24 -13.34 11.34
N VAL A 322 -4.94 -13.66 11.46
CA VAL A 322 -3.91 -12.97 10.67
C VAL A 322 -4.13 -13.24 9.18
N LEU A 323 -4.21 -12.20 8.39
CA LEU A 323 -4.50 -12.23 6.96
C LEU A 323 -3.29 -11.80 6.13
N GLY A 324 -3.03 -12.50 5.01
CA GLY A 324 -2.03 -12.09 4.03
C GLY A 324 -0.57 -12.40 4.35
N HIS A 325 -0.28 -13.17 5.42
CA HIS A 325 1.07 -13.57 5.82
C HIS A 325 1.43 -15.00 5.35
N PHE A 326 1.05 -15.39 4.14
CA PHE A 326 1.27 -16.71 3.53
C PHE A 326 2.26 -16.64 2.39
#